data_74404cb65be639f0551b922cbb069b1f
#
_entry.id   74404cb65be639f0551b922cbb069b1f
#
_cell.length_a   1.000
_cell.length_b   1.000
_cell.length_c   1.000
_cell.angle_alpha   90.00
_cell.angle_beta   90.00
_cell.angle_gamma   90.00
#
_symmetry.space_group_name_H-M   'P 1'
#
loop_
_entity.id
_entity.type
_entity.pdbx_description
1 polymer ?
#
loop_
_entity_poly.entity_id
_entity_poly.type
_entity_poly.pdbx_seq_one_letter_code
_entity_poly.pdbx_strand_id
1 'polypeptide(L)'
;LGVLMVVGFLGLFLKLWRDNVVNDADREWKKHMGEMLKGNKASMPPVGKYNYGQKLVFWAMAVSLAVLLLSGFLFWRPWFSPFFPIEVQRIGLLLHAVSAVVLIAATIMHVYAVIWVKGTARAMTRGTVTEGWAKANHALWYRDMTKGP
;
A
#
# COMPACT_ATOMS: atom_id res chain seq x y z
N LEU A 1 1.86 3.58 -22.59
CA LEU A 1 1.19 3.50 -21.28
C LEU A 1 2.06 2.77 -20.24
N GLY A 2 2.67 1.59 -20.58
CA GLY A 2 3.49 0.79 -19.67
C GLY A 2 4.67 1.55 -19.07
N VAL A 3 5.41 2.31 -19.86
CA VAL A 3 6.55 3.12 -19.37
C VAL A 3 6.11 4.14 -18.32
N LEU A 4 4.98 4.82 -18.54
CA LEU A 4 4.43 5.77 -17.57
C LEU A 4 4.02 5.09 -16.26
N MET A 5 3.47 3.87 -16.32
CA MET A 5 3.17 3.08 -15.12
C MET A 5 4.43 2.71 -14.35
N VAL A 6 5.50 2.28 -15.05
CA VAL A 6 6.78 1.94 -14.41
C VAL A 6 7.38 3.14 -13.70
N VAL A 7 7.47 4.28 -14.40
CA VAL A 7 8.02 5.52 -13.83
C VAL A 7 7.19 6.01 -12.64
N GLY A 8 5.86 6.00 -12.77
CA GLY A 8 4.95 6.38 -11.68
C GLY A 8 5.07 5.44 -10.47
N PHE A 9 5.11 4.13 -10.70
CA PHE A 9 5.30 3.14 -9.64
C PHE A 9 6.63 3.33 -8.90
N LEU A 10 7.75 3.43 -9.65
CA LEU A 10 9.07 3.62 -9.05
C LEU A 10 9.15 4.92 -8.27
N GLY A 11 8.62 6.02 -8.81
CA GLY A 11 8.60 7.31 -8.13
C GLY A 11 7.83 7.27 -6.81
N LEU A 12 6.63 6.70 -6.81
CA LEU A 12 5.83 6.53 -5.59
C LEU A 12 6.47 5.56 -4.61
N PHE A 13 6.99 4.44 -5.08
CA PHE A 13 7.66 3.45 -4.24
C PHE A 13 8.87 4.07 -3.53
N LEU A 14 9.78 4.72 -4.26
CA LEU A 14 10.98 5.35 -3.70
C LEU A 14 10.64 6.47 -2.71
N LYS A 15 9.54 7.18 -2.91
CA LYS A 15 9.06 8.22 -2.00
C LYS A 15 8.47 7.66 -0.70
N LEU A 16 7.78 6.52 -0.76
CA LEU A 16 6.90 6.07 0.33
C LEU A 16 7.43 4.84 1.09
N TRP A 17 8.35 4.04 0.53
CA TRP A 17 8.74 2.76 1.10
C TRP A 17 9.33 2.86 2.50
N ARG A 18 10.13 3.91 2.79
CA ARG A 18 10.75 4.11 4.11
C ARG A 18 9.72 4.31 5.21
N ASP A 19 8.67 5.06 4.93
CA ASP A 19 7.57 5.31 5.86
C ASP A 19 6.69 4.05 6.08
N ASN A 20 6.78 3.09 5.17
CA ASN A 20 5.99 1.85 5.20
C ASN A 20 6.79 0.63 5.71
N VAL A 21 8.00 0.82 6.24
CA VAL A 21 8.72 -0.24 6.96
C VAL A 21 8.00 -0.55 8.27
N VAL A 22 7.83 -1.85 8.57
CA VAL A 22 7.17 -2.32 9.80
C VAL A 22 8.05 -2.02 11.00
N ASN A 23 7.47 -1.46 12.06
CA ASN A 23 8.12 -1.12 13.32
C ASN A 23 7.39 -1.73 14.53
N ASP A 24 7.87 -1.48 15.74
CA ASP A 24 7.31 -2.07 16.95
C ASP A 24 5.88 -1.59 17.25
N ALA A 25 5.55 -0.33 16.91
CA ALA A 25 4.19 0.19 17.03
C ALA A 25 3.21 -0.57 16.11
N ASP A 26 3.66 -1.00 14.94
CA ASP A 26 2.86 -1.81 14.02
C ASP A 26 2.60 -3.22 14.55
N ARG A 27 3.60 -3.80 15.24
CA ARG A 27 3.46 -5.12 15.88
C ARG A 27 2.41 -5.08 16.99
N GLU A 28 2.42 -4.02 17.79
CA GLU A 28 1.40 -3.82 18.82
C GLU A 28 0.03 -3.58 18.20
N TRP A 29 -0.06 -2.75 17.18
CA TRP A 29 -1.30 -2.49 16.45
C TRP A 29 -1.89 -3.78 15.84
N LYS A 30 -1.04 -4.66 15.30
CA LYS A 30 -1.46 -5.96 14.74
C LYS A 30 -2.19 -6.82 15.78
N LYS A 31 -1.76 -6.82 17.04
CA LYS A 31 -2.42 -7.58 18.11
C LYS A 31 -3.86 -7.11 18.35
N HIS A 32 -4.13 -5.82 18.12
CA HIS A 32 -5.44 -5.20 18.32
C HIS A 32 -6.30 -5.14 17.04
N MET A 33 -5.85 -5.77 15.94
CA MET A 33 -6.58 -5.75 14.66
C MET A 33 -8.03 -6.25 14.79
N GLY A 34 -8.27 -7.25 15.64
CA GLY A 34 -9.62 -7.76 15.91
C GLY A 34 -10.55 -6.69 16.50
N GLU A 35 -10.05 -5.83 17.39
CA GLU A 35 -10.82 -4.72 17.97
C GLU A 35 -11.13 -3.65 16.93
N MET A 36 -10.19 -3.37 16.04
CA MET A 36 -10.44 -2.46 14.91
C MET A 36 -11.57 -2.96 14.00
N LEU A 37 -11.58 -4.25 13.66
CA LEU A 37 -12.62 -4.86 12.83
C LEU A 37 -14.00 -4.81 13.50
N LYS A 38 -14.06 -4.84 14.84
CA LYS A 38 -15.28 -4.64 15.64
C LYS A 38 -15.69 -3.15 15.77
N GLY A 39 -14.90 -2.23 15.23
CA GLY A 39 -15.15 -0.79 15.29
C GLY A 39 -14.71 -0.12 16.61
N ASN A 40 -14.05 -0.83 17.51
CA ASN A 40 -13.57 -0.33 18.80
C ASN A 40 -12.26 0.45 18.66
N LYS A 41 -12.36 1.69 18.19
CA LYS A 41 -11.19 2.56 17.99
C LYS A 41 -10.53 3.01 19.29
N ALA A 42 -11.26 3.02 20.39
CA ALA A 42 -10.74 3.51 21.68
C ALA A 42 -9.64 2.61 22.27
N SER A 43 -9.66 1.32 21.93
CA SER A 43 -8.65 0.33 22.37
C SER A 43 -7.43 0.23 21.47
N MET A 44 -7.39 1.01 20.37
CA MET A 44 -6.27 0.95 19.42
C MET A 44 -5.05 1.70 19.94
N PRO A 45 -3.83 1.11 19.83
CA PRO A 45 -2.61 1.80 20.20
C PRO A 45 -2.35 3.01 19.28
N PRO A 46 -1.65 4.04 19.76
CA PRO A 46 -1.29 5.19 18.97
C PRO A 46 -0.35 4.79 17.83
N VAL A 47 -0.55 5.38 16.66
CA VAL A 47 0.20 5.05 15.44
C VAL A 47 1.00 6.23 14.91
N GLY A 48 2.06 5.92 14.15
CA GLY A 48 2.88 6.88 13.43
C GLY A 48 2.19 7.41 12.17
N LYS A 49 2.98 7.79 11.17
CA LYS A 49 2.50 8.35 9.89
C LYS A 49 1.54 7.42 9.16
N TYR A 50 1.81 6.11 9.20
CA TYR A 50 0.94 5.05 8.68
C TYR A 50 0.73 3.98 9.75
N ASN A 51 -0.49 3.42 9.81
CA ASN A 51 -0.79 2.26 10.65
C ASN A 51 -0.45 0.95 9.92
N TYR A 52 -0.43 -0.17 10.66
CA TYR A 52 -0.10 -1.48 10.09
C TYR A 52 -0.98 -1.88 8.91
N GLY A 53 -2.29 -1.61 8.96
CA GLY A 53 -3.22 -1.91 7.86
C GLY A 53 -2.89 -1.13 6.58
N GLN A 54 -2.53 0.16 6.71
CA GLN A 54 -2.09 0.98 5.58
C GLN A 54 -0.77 0.47 4.98
N LYS A 55 0.18 0.07 5.84
CA LYS A 55 1.45 -0.54 5.39
C LYS A 55 1.22 -1.87 4.69
N LEU A 56 0.30 -2.70 5.19
CA LEU A 56 -0.04 -3.97 4.55
C LEU A 56 -0.61 -3.75 3.13
N VAL A 57 -1.52 -2.81 2.97
CA VAL A 57 -2.08 -2.44 1.65
C VAL A 57 -0.99 -1.89 0.74
N PHE A 58 -0.11 -1.02 1.24
CA PHE A 58 1.03 -0.50 0.47
C PHE A 58 1.90 -1.63 -0.08
N TRP A 59 2.32 -2.59 0.77
CA TRP A 59 3.16 -3.69 0.35
C TRP A 59 2.44 -4.67 -0.58
N ALA A 60 1.16 -4.96 -0.33
CA ALA A 60 0.36 -5.79 -1.22
C ALA A 60 0.29 -5.18 -2.63
N MET A 61 0.05 -3.87 -2.74
CA MET A 61 0.02 -3.16 -4.02
C MET A 61 1.41 -3.11 -4.68
N ALA A 62 2.46 -2.79 -3.91
CA ALA A 62 3.82 -2.68 -4.43
C ALA A 62 4.35 -4.01 -4.97
N VAL A 63 4.18 -5.10 -4.21
CA VAL A 63 4.60 -6.44 -4.64
C VAL A 63 3.78 -6.90 -5.85
N SER A 64 2.45 -6.70 -5.84
CA SER A 64 1.60 -7.06 -6.99
C SER A 64 2.00 -6.31 -8.25
N LEU A 65 2.27 -5.00 -8.18
CA LEU A 65 2.72 -4.21 -9.32
C LEU A 65 4.10 -4.68 -9.82
N ALA A 66 5.04 -5.00 -8.93
CA ALA A 66 6.33 -5.53 -9.31
C ALA A 66 6.20 -6.89 -10.02
N VAL A 67 5.38 -7.81 -9.49
CA VAL A 67 5.13 -9.12 -10.11
C VAL A 67 4.42 -8.96 -11.45
N LEU A 68 3.42 -8.07 -11.57
CA LEU A 68 2.75 -7.77 -12.83
C LEU A 68 3.73 -7.27 -13.89
N LEU A 69 4.63 -6.36 -13.51
CA LEU A 69 5.64 -5.82 -14.41
C LEU A 69 6.59 -6.94 -14.89
N LEU A 70 7.19 -7.68 -13.95
CA LEU A 70 8.18 -8.72 -14.28
C LEU A 70 7.55 -9.88 -15.06
N SER A 71 6.37 -10.35 -14.64
CA SER A 71 5.68 -11.43 -15.36
C SER A 71 5.22 -11.01 -16.74
N GLY A 72 4.84 -9.73 -16.91
CA GLY A 72 4.43 -9.19 -18.21
C GLY A 72 5.51 -9.29 -19.28
N PHE A 73 6.80 -9.16 -18.91
CA PHE A 73 7.90 -9.33 -19.85
C PHE A 73 7.97 -10.76 -20.42
N LEU A 74 7.60 -11.78 -19.65
CA LEU A 74 7.74 -13.19 -20.05
C LEU A 74 6.86 -13.55 -21.26
N PHE A 75 5.73 -12.88 -21.45
CA PHE A 75 4.81 -13.13 -22.55
C PHE A 75 4.57 -11.92 -23.47
N TRP A 76 5.35 -10.86 -23.31
CA TRP A 76 5.23 -9.67 -24.17
C TRP A 76 5.76 -9.95 -25.59
N ARG A 77 4.87 -10.15 -26.52
CA ARG A 77 5.14 -10.35 -27.95
C ARG A 77 5.22 -9.00 -28.67
N PRO A 78 6.08 -8.89 -29.70
CA PRO A 78 7.07 -9.87 -30.22
C PRO A 78 8.43 -9.76 -29.52
N TRP A 79 8.61 -8.85 -28.55
CA TRP A 79 9.91 -8.38 -28.07
C TRP A 79 10.62 -9.37 -27.16
N PHE A 80 9.95 -9.85 -26.11
CA PHE A 80 10.58 -10.63 -25.05
C PHE A 80 10.17 -12.10 -25.05
N SER A 81 8.92 -12.40 -25.40
CA SER A 81 8.39 -13.77 -25.32
C SER A 81 9.19 -14.81 -26.12
N PRO A 82 9.82 -14.52 -27.28
CA PRO A 82 10.62 -15.51 -28.00
C PRO A 82 11.86 -16.02 -27.25
N PHE A 83 12.33 -15.28 -26.24
CA PHE A 83 13.49 -15.66 -25.43
C PHE A 83 13.15 -16.63 -24.29
N PHE A 84 11.88 -16.90 -24.04
CA PHE A 84 11.42 -17.73 -22.92
C PHE A 84 10.70 -19.00 -23.41
N PRO A 85 11.00 -20.18 -22.81
CA PRO A 85 10.23 -21.40 -23.06
C PRO A 85 8.74 -21.22 -22.73
N ILE A 86 7.88 -21.98 -23.39
CA ILE A 86 6.43 -21.86 -23.22
C ILE A 86 5.97 -22.13 -21.80
N GLU A 87 6.66 -23.02 -21.07
CA GLU A 87 6.39 -23.34 -19.68
C GLU A 87 6.58 -22.12 -18.78
N VAL A 88 7.67 -21.37 -18.99
CA VAL A 88 7.98 -20.14 -18.26
C VAL A 88 6.94 -19.07 -18.56
N GLN A 89 6.52 -18.93 -19.83
CA GLN A 89 5.47 -17.99 -20.20
C GLN A 89 4.13 -18.34 -19.53
N ARG A 90 3.77 -19.63 -19.42
CA ARG A 90 2.56 -20.09 -18.73
C ARG A 90 2.57 -19.78 -17.25
N ILE A 91 3.71 -20.04 -16.58
CA ILE A 91 3.89 -19.66 -15.16
C ILE A 91 3.79 -18.14 -15.00
N GLY A 92 4.45 -17.37 -15.88
CA GLY A 92 4.37 -15.92 -15.90
C GLY A 92 2.93 -15.41 -16.04
N LEU A 93 2.14 -16.02 -16.93
CA LEU A 93 0.74 -15.66 -17.10
C LEU A 93 -0.09 -15.95 -15.84
N LEU A 94 0.13 -17.09 -15.18
CA LEU A 94 -0.54 -17.43 -13.92
C LEU A 94 -0.19 -16.43 -12.81
N LEU A 95 1.09 -16.13 -12.63
CA LEU A 95 1.55 -15.13 -11.65
C LEU A 95 0.96 -13.75 -11.94
N HIS A 96 0.91 -13.35 -13.22
CA HIS A 96 0.29 -12.10 -13.65
C HIS A 96 -1.19 -12.03 -13.28
N ALA A 97 -1.94 -13.08 -13.59
CA ALA A 97 -3.37 -13.15 -13.29
C ALA A 97 -3.64 -13.10 -11.77
N VAL A 98 -2.91 -13.89 -10.97
CA VAL A 98 -3.05 -13.89 -9.50
C VAL A 98 -2.70 -12.51 -8.93
N SER A 99 -1.59 -11.91 -9.39
CA SER A 99 -1.17 -10.59 -8.91
C SER A 99 -2.16 -9.49 -9.30
N ALA A 100 -2.80 -9.59 -10.48
CA ALA A 100 -3.85 -8.67 -10.89
C ALA A 100 -5.06 -8.75 -9.96
N VAL A 101 -5.51 -9.95 -9.59
CA VAL A 101 -6.62 -10.15 -8.63
C VAL A 101 -6.27 -9.56 -7.26
N VAL A 102 -5.05 -9.83 -6.76
CA VAL A 102 -4.58 -9.26 -5.48
C VAL A 102 -4.54 -7.74 -5.54
N LEU A 103 -4.02 -7.17 -6.62
CA LEU A 103 -3.96 -5.71 -6.80
C LEU A 103 -5.36 -5.07 -6.82
N ILE A 104 -6.30 -5.68 -7.54
CA ILE A 104 -7.70 -5.22 -7.59
C ILE A 104 -8.31 -5.25 -6.19
N ALA A 105 -8.17 -6.37 -5.47
CA ALA A 105 -8.69 -6.50 -4.11
C ALA A 105 -8.06 -5.47 -3.15
N ALA A 106 -6.73 -5.30 -3.21
CA ALA A 106 -6.02 -4.30 -2.40
C ALA A 106 -6.48 -2.87 -2.72
N THR A 107 -6.73 -2.56 -4.00
CA THR A 107 -7.24 -1.26 -4.43
C THR A 107 -8.66 -1.01 -3.89
N ILE A 108 -9.56 -2.01 -3.97
CA ILE A 108 -10.91 -1.91 -3.41
C ILE A 108 -10.84 -1.66 -1.90
N MET A 109 -10.03 -2.43 -1.18
CA MET A 109 -9.82 -2.24 0.26
C MET A 109 -9.27 -0.85 0.59
N HIS A 110 -8.31 -0.37 -0.20
CA HIS A 110 -7.75 0.97 -0.04
C HIS A 110 -8.81 2.07 -0.22
N VAL A 111 -9.57 2.01 -1.29
CA VAL A 111 -10.65 2.99 -1.58
C VAL A 111 -11.72 2.93 -0.50
N TYR A 112 -12.14 1.73 -0.08
CA TYR A 112 -13.08 1.55 1.00
C TYR A 112 -12.60 2.20 2.30
N ALA A 113 -11.33 1.95 2.69
CA ALA A 113 -10.74 2.53 3.90
C ALA A 113 -10.68 4.07 3.85
N VAL A 114 -10.38 4.65 2.67
CA VAL A 114 -10.37 6.11 2.46
C VAL A 114 -11.75 6.73 2.65
N ILE A 115 -12.81 6.06 2.18
CA ILE A 115 -14.19 6.52 2.33
C ILE A 115 -14.65 6.36 3.79
N TRP A 116 -14.32 5.23 4.41
CA TRP A 116 -14.74 4.89 5.77
C TRP A 116 -14.14 5.83 6.84
N VAL A 117 -12.86 6.18 6.70
CA VAL A 117 -12.18 7.10 7.63
C VAL A 117 -12.32 8.53 7.11
N LYS A 118 -13.36 9.23 7.60
CA LYS A 118 -13.65 10.63 7.24
C LYS A 118 -12.41 11.51 7.36
N GLY A 119 -12.12 12.30 6.33
CA GLY A 119 -10.97 13.21 6.27
C GLY A 119 -9.71 12.61 5.61
N THR A 120 -9.62 11.29 5.41
CA THR A 120 -8.47 10.64 4.77
C THR A 120 -8.34 11.04 3.28
N ALA A 121 -9.44 11.20 2.57
CA ALA A 121 -9.45 11.64 1.19
C ALA A 121 -8.73 12.99 0.97
N ARG A 122 -8.77 13.89 1.97
CA ARG A 122 -8.05 15.17 1.92
C ARG A 122 -6.53 14.97 1.87
N ALA A 123 -5.99 13.99 2.62
CA ALA A 123 -4.57 13.66 2.58
C ALA A 123 -4.12 13.26 1.17
N MET A 124 -4.95 12.51 0.45
CA MET A 124 -4.67 12.03 -0.91
C MET A 124 -4.81 13.11 -1.97
N THR A 125 -5.83 13.97 -1.86
CA THR A 125 -6.16 14.97 -2.88
C THR A 125 -5.43 16.30 -2.69
N ARG A 126 -5.14 16.69 -1.44
CA ARG A 126 -4.52 17.98 -1.09
C ARG A 126 -3.15 17.83 -0.44
N GLY A 127 -2.70 16.61 -0.11
CA GLY A 127 -1.44 16.35 0.58
C GLY A 127 -1.39 16.85 2.03
N THR A 128 -2.54 17.29 2.60
CA THR A 128 -2.63 17.85 3.94
C THR A 128 -3.78 17.25 4.74
N VAL A 129 -3.66 17.24 6.05
CA VAL A 129 -4.71 16.85 6.99
C VAL A 129 -4.95 17.97 8.00
N THR A 130 -6.10 17.94 8.67
CA THR A 130 -6.35 18.85 9.79
C THR A 130 -5.62 18.36 11.04
N GLU A 131 -5.26 19.29 11.93
CA GLU A 131 -4.60 18.98 13.21
C GLU A 131 -5.43 18.01 14.05
N GLY A 132 -6.74 18.25 14.16
CA GLY A 132 -7.66 17.37 14.89
C GLY A 132 -7.69 15.96 14.31
N TRP A 133 -7.67 15.81 12.99
CA TRP A 133 -7.61 14.51 12.32
C TRP A 133 -6.28 13.79 12.62
N ALA A 134 -5.15 14.51 12.56
CA ALA A 134 -3.84 13.96 12.85
C ALA A 134 -3.74 13.48 14.31
N LYS A 135 -4.20 14.27 15.28
CA LYS A 135 -4.27 13.88 16.69
C LYS A 135 -5.12 12.62 16.91
N ALA A 136 -6.27 12.54 16.27
CA ALA A 136 -7.22 11.45 16.47
C ALA A 136 -6.79 10.12 15.80
N ASN A 137 -6.12 10.19 14.65
CA ASN A 137 -5.82 9.00 13.84
C ASN A 137 -4.34 8.63 13.79
N HIS A 138 -3.42 9.59 14.03
CA HIS A 138 -1.96 9.43 13.91
C HIS A 138 -1.22 10.18 15.02
N ALA A 139 -1.53 9.86 16.27
CA ALA A 139 -1.08 10.60 17.45
C ALA A 139 0.45 10.62 17.64
N LEU A 140 1.17 9.54 17.29
CA LEU A 140 2.63 9.53 17.35
C LEU A 140 3.23 10.47 16.29
N TRP A 141 2.77 10.36 15.05
CA TRP A 141 3.20 11.25 13.96
C TRP A 141 2.92 12.72 14.29
N TYR A 142 1.74 13.03 14.84
CA TYR A 142 1.41 14.40 15.27
C TYR A 142 2.39 14.91 16.31
N ARG A 143 2.70 14.09 17.34
CA ARG A 143 3.69 14.46 18.38
C ARG A 143 5.08 14.72 17.81
N ASP A 144 5.52 13.89 16.86
CA ASP A 144 6.84 14.04 16.24
C ASP A 144 6.93 15.35 15.43
N MET A 145 5.87 15.71 14.73
CA MET A 145 5.80 16.95 13.94
C MET A 145 5.69 18.22 14.79
N THR A 146 5.15 18.12 16.02
CA THR A 146 4.93 19.28 16.89
C THR A 146 6.02 19.49 17.95
N LYS A 147 6.84 18.46 18.20
CA LYS A 147 7.94 18.57 19.18
C LYS A 147 9.15 19.35 18.68
N GLY A 148 9.19 19.77 17.40
CA GLY A 148 10.33 20.50 16.81
C GLY A 148 11.69 19.79 16.98
N PRO A 149 12.71 20.18 16.22
CA PRO A 149 14.06 19.70 16.48
C PRO A 149 14.59 20.14 17.85
#